data_1151e3042f5fc896c3d0c9ae384598da
#
_entry.id   1151e3042f5fc896c3d0c9ae384598da
#
_cell.length_a   1.000
_cell.length_b   1.000
_cell.length_c   1.000
_cell.angle_alpha   90.00
_cell.angle_beta   90.00
_cell.angle_gamma   90.00
#
_symmetry.space_group_name_H-M   'P 1'
#
loop_
_entity.id
_entity.type
_entity.pdbx_description
1 polymer ?
#
loop_
_entity_poly.entity_id
_entity_poly.type
_entity_poly.pdbx_seq_one_letter_code
_entity_poly.pdbx_strand_id
1 'polypeptide(L)'
;MLKNLNLLDNIILPAAWGGRRASVKLMHKAKDLMKKMGIDGLEYRDVTEVSGGQLQRAGICRALMNDAEILFADEPTGALNSKSAEEIMGLLGEINREGTAILLVTHDAKVAAKADRVLFTKDGSIVSDLLLLKFMGKDMEARTEKIMAKMSAIGV
;
A
#
# COMPACT_ATOMS: atom_id res chain seq x y z
N MET A 1 -7.56 1.27 -11.49
CA MET A 1 -7.49 0.19 -12.49
C MET A 1 -8.43 0.48 -13.65
N LEU A 2 -8.03 0.15 -14.88
CA LEU A 2 -8.86 0.28 -16.09
C LEU A 2 -9.78 -0.93 -16.22
N LYS A 3 -11.08 -0.69 -16.42
CA LYS A 3 -12.10 -1.76 -16.46
C LYS A 3 -12.09 -2.60 -17.74
N ASN A 4 -11.46 -2.10 -18.78
CA ASN A 4 -11.33 -2.76 -20.09
C ASN A 4 -10.07 -3.60 -20.25
N LEU A 5 -9.32 -3.78 -19.17
CA LEU A 5 -8.09 -4.58 -19.11
C LEU A 5 -8.22 -5.62 -17.99
N ASN A 6 -7.65 -6.81 -18.19
CA ASN A 6 -7.47 -7.80 -17.13
C ASN A 6 -6.46 -7.32 -16.06
N LEU A 7 -6.28 -8.07 -14.98
CA LEU A 7 -5.38 -7.68 -13.89
C LEU A 7 -3.92 -7.58 -14.35
N LEU A 8 -3.43 -8.54 -15.12
CA LEU A 8 -2.04 -8.56 -15.59
C LEU A 8 -1.73 -7.34 -16.46
N ASP A 9 -2.62 -7.01 -17.41
CA ASP A 9 -2.45 -5.85 -18.28
C ASP A 9 -2.49 -4.54 -17.50
N ASN A 10 -3.37 -4.44 -16.50
CA ASN A 10 -3.41 -3.30 -15.58
C ASN A 10 -2.10 -3.14 -14.80
N ILE A 11 -1.50 -4.23 -14.33
CA ILE A 11 -0.25 -4.23 -13.57
C ILE A 11 0.90 -3.79 -14.45
N ILE A 12 0.99 -4.31 -15.69
CA ILE A 12 2.08 -4.05 -16.62
C ILE A 12 2.00 -2.63 -17.22
N LEU A 13 0.82 -2.06 -17.30
CA LEU A 13 0.53 -0.81 -18.01
C LEU A 13 1.56 0.34 -17.75
N PRO A 14 1.94 0.65 -16.49
CA PRO A 14 2.90 1.74 -16.24
C PRO A 14 4.29 1.49 -16.85
N ALA A 15 4.71 0.23 -16.93
CA ALA A 15 6.01 -0.16 -17.48
C ALA A 15 5.98 -0.30 -19.02
N ALA A 16 4.79 -0.49 -19.61
CA ALA A 16 4.60 -0.56 -21.05
C ALA A 16 4.30 0.81 -21.69
N TRP A 17 4.07 1.87 -20.89
CA TRP A 17 3.77 3.21 -21.37
C TRP A 17 4.94 3.77 -22.21
N GLY A 18 4.63 4.44 -23.31
CA GLY A 18 5.64 5.02 -24.19
C GLY A 18 6.03 4.13 -25.38
N GLY A 19 5.14 3.17 -25.78
CA GLY A 19 5.34 2.35 -26.98
C GLY A 19 6.21 1.12 -26.78
N ARG A 20 6.61 0.83 -25.54
CA ARG A 20 7.25 -0.45 -25.20
C ARG A 20 6.16 -1.53 -25.19
N ARG A 21 6.24 -2.47 -26.13
CA ARG A 21 5.43 -3.69 -26.05
C ARG A 21 5.72 -4.40 -24.72
N ALA A 22 4.68 -4.99 -24.12
CA ALA A 22 4.85 -5.87 -22.96
C ALA A 22 5.87 -6.95 -23.32
N SER A 23 7.10 -6.79 -22.83
CA SER A 23 8.18 -7.75 -23.09
C SER A 23 7.96 -8.97 -22.19
N VAL A 24 8.47 -10.12 -22.59
CA VAL A 24 8.47 -11.34 -21.77
C VAL A 24 9.00 -11.04 -20.35
N LYS A 25 10.02 -10.18 -20.25
CA LYS A 25 10.60 -9.74 -18.96
C LYS A 25 9.60 -9.00 -18.08
N LEU A 26 8.77 -8.10 -18.64
CA LEU A 26 7.75 -7.38 -17.89
C LEU A 26 6.63 -8.32 -17.42
N MET A 27 6.24 -9.29 -18.25
CA MET A 27 5.24 -10.31 -17.87
C MET A 27 5.76 -11.17 -16.72
N HIS A 28 7.02 -11.62 -16.75
CA HIS A 28 7.63 -12.37 -15.65
C HIS A 28 7.63 -11.55 -14.36
N LYS A 29 8.13 -10.31 -14.40
CA LYS A 29 8.14 -9.41 -13.25
C LYS A 29 6.74 -9.21 -12.65
N ALA A 30 5.72 -8.98 -13.49
CA ALA A 30 4.35 -8.83 -13.04
C ALA A 30 3.84 -10.08 -12.33
N LYS A 31 4.07 -11.27 -12.90
CA LYS A 31 3.68 -12.55 -12.30
C LYS A 31 4.41 -12.83 -10.98
N ASP A 32 5.70 -12.50 -10.88
CA ASP A 32 6.47 -12.63 -9.64
C ASP A 32 5.90 -11.71 -8.54
N LEU A 33 5.55 -10.46 -8.89
CA LEU A 33 4.86 -9.55 -7.98
C LEU A 33 3.49 -10.07 -7.57
N MET A 34 2.69 -10.59 -8.51
CA MET A 34 1.38 -11.18 -8.22
C MET A 34 1.50 -12.37 -7.27
N LYS A 35 2.47 -13.25 -7.48
CA LYS A 35 2.77 -14.37 -6.59
C LYS A 35 3.17 -13.89 -5.19
N LYS A 36 4.06 -12.91 -5.11
CA LYS A 36 4.45 -12.29 -3.83
C LYS A 36 3.26 -11.70 -3.08
N MET A 37 2.31 -11.10 -3.81
CA MET A 37 1.08 -10.51 -3.25
C MET A 37 -0.03 -11.54 -3.01
N GLY A 38 0.16 -12.83 -3.32
CA GLY A 38 -0.83 -13.87 -3.14
C GLY A 38 -2.08 -13.69 -4.00
N ILE A 39 -1.90 -13.23 -5.23
CA ILE A 39 -2.93 -13.06 -6.26
C ILE A 39 -2.55 -13.74 -7.59
N ASP A 40 -1.60 -14.68 -7.53
CA ASP A 40 -1.30 -15.58 -8.65
C ASP A 40 -2.53 -16.39 -9.03
N GLY A 41 -2.67 -16.70 -10.32
CA GLY A 41 -3.86 -17.35 -10.88
C GLY A 41 -5.01 -16.39 -11.20
N LEU A 42 -4.87 -15.08 -10.94
CA LEU A 42 -5.86 -14.06 -11.26
C LEU A 42 -5.47 -13.18 -12.47
N GLU A 43 -4.41 -13.55 -13.19
CA GLU A 43 -3.80 -12.73 -14.25
C GLU A 43 -4.81 -12.26 -15.29
N TYR A 44 -5.70 -13.13 -15.70
CA TYR A 44 -6.67 -12.90 -16.79
C TYR A 44 -8.08 -12.58 -16.29
N ARG A 45 -8.26 -12.37 -14.98
CA ARG A 45 -9.54 -11.92 -14.41
C ARG A 45 -9.76 -10.45 -14.69
N ASP A 46 -11.01 -10.09 -14.91
CA ASP A 46 -11.42 -8.69 -14.99
C ASP A 46 -11.38 -8.04 -13.61
N VAL A 47 -11.16 -6.72 -13.56
CA VAL A 47 -11.13 -5.97 -12.30
C VAL A 47 -12.44 -6.04 -11.51
N THR A 48 -13.55 -6.38 -12.16
CA THR A 48 -14.88 -6.55 -11.56
C THR A 48 -15.12 -7.95 -10.98
N GLU A 49 -14.25 -8.92 -11.29
CA GLU A 49 -14.38 -10.32 -10.87
C GLU A 49 -13.55 -10.64 -9.61
N VAL A 50 -12.82 -9.67 -9.08
CA VAL A 50 -11.93 -9.84 -7.95
C VAL A 50 -12.42 -9.07 -6.72
N SER A 51 -12.05 -9.56 -5.53
CA SER A 51 -12.38 -8.86 -4.28
C SER A 51 -11.63 -7.53 -4.13
N GLY A 52 -12.13 -6.63 -3.26
CA GLY A 52 -11.47 -5.37 -2.97
C GLY A 52 -10.02 -5.55 -2.48
N GLY A 53 -9.75 -6.56 -1.65
CA GLY A 53 -8.39 -6.88 -1.19
C GLY A 53 -7.48 -7.37 -2.31
N GLN A 54 -8.01 -8.19 -3.25
CA GLN A 54 -7.26 -8.62 -4.42
C GLN A 54 -6.96 -7.45 -5.36
N LEU A 55 -7.92 -6.56 -5.55
CA LEU A 55 -7.75 -5.36 -6.36
C LEU A 55 -6.70 -4.41 -5.74
N GLN A 56 -6.69 -4.27 -4.42
CA GLN A 56 -5.69 -3.49 -3.68
C GLN A 56 -4.28 -4.06 -3.87
N ARG A 57 -4.13 -5.39 -3.75
CA ARG A 57 -2.86 -6.10 -3.99
C ARG A 57 -2.37 -5.91 -5.44
N ALA A 58 -3.27 -5.99 -6.42
CA ALA A 58 -2.94 -5.69 -7.81
C ALA A 58 -2.51 -4.23 -8.00
N GLY A 59 -3.11 -3.28 -7.25
CA GLY A 59 -2.69 -1.88 -7.21
C GLY A 59 -1.25 -1.72 -6.71
N ILE A 60 -0.87 -2.44 -5.67
CA ILE A 60 0.50 -2.47 -5.15
C ILE A 60 1.46 -3.07 -6.19
N CYS A 61 1.12 -4.21 -6.82
CA CYS A 61 1.92 -4.78 -7.91
C CYS A 61 2.18 -3.76 -9.02
N ARG A 62 1.12 -3.06 -9.46
CA ARG A 62 1.19 -2.03 -10.50
C ARG A 62 2.14 -0.89 -10.10
N ALA A 63 2.11 -0.44 -8.86
CA ALA A 63 2.98 0.63 -8.37
C ALA A 63 4.46 0.21 -8.32
N LEU A 64 4.75 -1.08 -8.09
CA LEU A 64 6.09 -1.64 -8.01
C LEU A 64 6.69 -2.04 -9.37
N MET A 65 5.93 -1.97 -10.46
CA MET A 65 6.41 -2.41 -11.78
C MET A 65 7.64 -1.65 -12.28
N ASN A 66 7.82 -0.39 -11.88
CA ASN A 66 8.94 0.46 -12.28
C ASN A 66 10.03 0.60 -11.21
N ASP A 67 10.15 -0.37 -10.28
CA ASP A 67 11.14 -0.34 -9.18
C ASP A 67 11.08 0.98 -8.39
N ALA A 68 9.87 1.33 -7.97
CA ALA A 68 9.61 2.57 -7.25
C ALA A 68 10.41 2.65 -5.94
N GLU A 69 11.16 3.72 -5.75
CA GLU A 69 11.88 4.00 -4.50
C GLU A 69 10.94 4.46 -3.38
N ILE A 70 9.79 5.03 -3.76
CA ILE A 70 8.74 5.46 -2.83
C ILE A 70 7.36 5.04 -3.34
N LEU A 71 6.54 4.51 -2.44
CA LEU A 71 5.15 4.14 -2.65
C LEU A 71 4.23 5.12 -1.89
N PHE A 72 3.28 5.72 -2.60
CA PHE A 72 2.22 6.52 -2.01
C PHE A 72 0.97 5.67 -1.83
N ALA A 73 0.46 5.57 -0.62
CA ALA A 73 -0.73 4.82 -0.27
C ALA A 73 -1.74 5.73 0.43
N ASP A 74 -2.85 5.98 -0.24
CA ASP A 74 -3.96 6.78 0.28
C ASP A 74 -5.08 5.86 0.73
N GLU A 75 -5.37 5.85 2.05
CA GLU A 75 -6.35 4.97 2.71
C GLU A 75 -6.28 3.50 2.24
N PRO A 76 -5.10 2.84 2.29
CA PRO A 76 -4.93 1.53 1.65
C PRO A 76 -5.78 0.42 2.27
N THR A 77 -6.39 0.67 3.42
CA THR A 77 -7.21 -0.29 4.17
C THR A 77 -8.66 0.13 4.35
N GLY A 78 -9.03 1.35 3.93
CA GLY A 78 -10.32 1.96 4.23
C GLY A 78 -11.57 1.21 3.72
N ALA A 79 -11.44 0.46 2.63
CA ALA A 79 -12.53 -0.34 2.05
C ALA A 79 -12.44 -1.85 2.37
N LEU A 80 -11.57 -2.25 3.31
CA LEU A 80 -11.27 -3.65 3.59
C LEU A 80 -11.81 -4.08 4.98
N ASN A 81 -12.13 -5.37 5.12
CA ASN A 81 -12.34 -5.95 6.44
C ASN A 81 -11.02 -6.02 7.23
N SER A 82 -11.11 -6.16 8.55
CA SER A 82 -9.95 -6.14 9.45
C SER A 82 -8.85 -7.13 9.07
N LYS A 83 -9.21 -8.35 8.64
CA LYS A 83 -8.25 -9.37 8.23
C LYS A 83 -7.48 -8.95 6.97
N SER A 84 -8.20 -8.53 5.94
CA SER A 84 -7.58 -8.04 4.68
C SER A 84 -6.75 -6.78 4.91
N ALA A 85 -7.18 -5.89 5.82
CA ALA A 85 -6.43 -4.70 6.20
C ALA A 85 -5.09 -5.07 6.86
N GLU A 86 -5.08 -6.02 7.79
CA GLU A 86 -3.85 -6.52 8.42
C GLU A 86 -2.89 -7.14 7.39
N GLU A 87 -3.42 -7.94 6.47
CA GLU A 87 -2.63 -8.56 5.40
C GLU A 87 -1.99 -7.50 4.49
N ILE A 88 -2.74 -6.47 4.06
CA ILE A 88 -2.20 -5.37 3.25
C ILE A 88 -1.12 -4.60 4.02
N MET A 89 -1.34 -4.30 5.30
CA MET A 89 -0.33 -3.62 6.11
C MET A 89 0.93 -4.48 6.33
N GLY A 90 0.78 -5.79 6.43
CA GLY A 90 1.89 -6.75 6.46
C GLY A 90 2.73 -6.69 5.18
N LEU A 91 2.07 -6.74 4.01
CA LEU A 91 2.73 -6.63 2.69
C LEU A 91 3.46 -5.30 2.51
N LEU A 92 2.85 -4.18 2.90
CA LEU A 92 3.50 -2.87 2.88
C LEU A 92 4.74 -2.85 3.78
N GLY A 93 4.68 -3.45 4.97
CA GLY A 93 5.82 -3.60 5.86
C GLY A 93 6.95 -4.44 5.27
N GLU A 94 6.64 -5.49 4.48
CA GLU A 94 7.64 -6.29 3.75
C GLU A 94 8.31 -5.48 2.65
N ILE A 95 7.53 -4.77 1.83
CA ILE A 95 8.03 -3.88 0.78
C ILE A 95 8.95 -2.81 1.37
N ASN A 96 8.60 -2.25 2.51
CA ASN A 96 9.44 -1.26 3.19
C ASN A 96 10.76 -1.87 3.70
N ARG A 97 10.74 -3.08 4.25
CA ARG A 97 11.97 -3.78 4.68
C ARG A 97 12.90 -4.11 3.52
N GLU A 98 12.37 -4.25 2.31
CA GLU A 98 13.14 -4.45 1.07
C GLU A 98 13.74 -3.15 0.50
N GLY A 99 13.45 -2.00 1.12
CA GLY A 99 14.09 -0.73 0.80
C GLY A 99 13.19 0.30 0.13
N THR A 100 11.93 -0.02 -0.21
CA THR A 100 10.98 0.97 -0.73
C THR A 100 10.45 1.83 0.39
N ALA A 101 10.61 3.15 0.30
CA ALA A 101 9.96 4.07 1.24
C ALA A 101 8.44 4.07 1.04
N ILE A 102 7.66 4.20 2.13
CA ILE A 102 6.20 4.24 2.04
C ILE A 102 5.70 5.51 2.69
N LEU A 103 4.99 6.34 1.94
CA LEU A 103 4.18 7.43 2.46
C LEU A 103 2.72 7.01 2.44
N LEU A 104 2.16 6.84 3.65
CA LEU A 104 0.80 6.38 3.84
C LEU A 104 -0.06 7.50 4.42
N VAL A 105 -1.22 7.75 3.81
CA VAL A 105 -2.24 8.66 4.33
C VAL A 105 -3.37 7.83 4.93
N THR A 106 -3.75 8.13 6.16
CA THR A 106 -4.86 7.46 6.84
C THR A 106 -5.41 8.30 7.98
N HIS A 107 -6.66 8.09 8.33
CA HIS A 107 -7.30 8.61 9.54
C HIS A 107 -7.36 7.56 10.67
N ASP A 108 -6.89 6.33 10.43
CA ASP A 108 -6.89 5.25 11.42
C ASP A 108 -5.58 5.26 12.24
N ALA A 109 -5.69 5.57 13.54
CA ALA A 109 -4.56 5.59 14.47
C ALA A 109 -3.84 4.24 14.59
N LYS A 110 -4.55 3.09 14.42
CA LYS A 110 -3.94 1.75 14.43
C LYS A 110 -3.09 1.50 13.19
N VAL A 111 -3.52 2.01 12.04
CA VAL A 111 -2.74 1.95 10.80
C VAL A 111 -1.51 2.85 10.94
N ALA A 112 -1.68 4.10 11.39
CA ALA A 112 -0.59 5.03 11.63
C ALA A 112 0.42 4.53 12.67
N ALA A 113 0.00 3.75 13.66
CA ALA A 113 0.88 3.16 14.68
C ALA A 113 1.90 2.16 14.12
N LYS A 114 1.73 1.67 12.88
CA LYS A 114 2.70 0.80 12.21
C LYS A 114 3.83 1.59 11.50
N ALA A 115 3.69 2.92 11.36
CA ALA A 115 4.68 3.76 10.71
C ALA A 115 5.83 4.16 11.65
N ASP A 116 7.01 4.42 11.12
CA ASP A 116 8.19 4.86 11.90
C ASP A 116 8.06 6.34 12.29
N ARG A 117 7.32 7.12 11.51
CA ARG A 117 7.08 8.55 11.70
C ARG A 117 5.65 8.90 11.28
N VAL A 118 4.97 9.72 12.06
CA VAL A 118 3.61 10.19 11.80
C VAL A 118 3.60 11.71 11.70
N LEU A 119 3.15 12.22 10.57
CA LEU A 119 2.90 13.63 10.34
C LEU A 119 1.40 13.90 10.47
N PHE A 120 1.03 14.82 11.34
CA PHE A 120 -0.37 15.21 11.50
C PHE A 120 -0.65 16.43 10.63
N THR A 121 -1.70 16.31 9.80
CA THR A 121 -2.11 17.39 8.90
C THR A 121 -3.48 17.91 9.30
N LYS A 122 -3.65 19.22 9.21
CA LYS A 122 -4.91 19.93 9.42
C LYS A 122 -5.00 21.09 8.44
N ASP A 123 -6.12 21.22 7.76
CA ASP A 123 -6.39 22.28 6.77
C ASP A 123 -5.25 22.44 5.74
N GLY A 124 -4.71 21.31 5.25
CA GLY A 124 -3.65 21.28 4.25
C GLY A 124 -2.23 21.60 4.77
N SER A 125 -2.06 21.78 6.09
CA SER A 125 -0.77 22.11 6.73
C SER A 125 -0.34 21.00 7.68
N ILE A 126 0.99 20.75 7.79
CA ILE A 126 1.55 19.88 8.82
C ILE A 126 1.55 20.65 10.14
N VAL A 127 0.77 20.17 11.12
CA VAL A 127 0.63 20.81 12.43
C VAL A 127 1.43 20.13 13.53
N SER A 128 1.85 18.89 13.32
CA SER A 128 2.68 18.15 14.28
C SER A 128 3.41 16.99 13.61
N ASP A 129 4.46 16.53 14.30
CA ASP A 129 5.33 15.42 13.93
C ASP A 129 5.53 14.51 15.15
N LEU A 130 5.51 13.20 14.95
CA LEU A 130 5.75 12.20 15.98
C LEU A 130 6.65 11.09 15.43
N LEU A 131 7.86 10.98 15.97
CA LEU A 131 8.78 9.90 15.68
C LEU A 131 8.47 8.71 16.59
N LEU A 132 8.14 7.56 16.00
CA LEU A 132 7.77 6.33 16.72
C LEU A 132 8.86 5.26 16.71
N LEU A 133 9.93 5.47 15.94
CA LEU A 133 10.96 4.47 15.65
C LEU A 133 10.39 3.27 14.86
N LYS A 134 11.28 2.36 14.43
CA LYS A 134 10.89 1.24 13.57
C LYS A 134 9.92 0.30 14.28
N PHE A 135 8.81 0.00 13.61
CA PHE A 135 7.83 -0.94 14.14
C PHE A 135 8.35 -2.39 14.05
N MET A 136 8.49 -3.05 15.21
CA MET A 136 9.01 -4.41 15.33
C MET A 136 7.93 -5.43 15.73
N GLY A 137 6.64 -5.12 15.46
CA GLY A 137 5.50 -5.98 15.80
C GLY A 137 5.12 -5.98 17.29
N LYS A 138 5.72 -5.10 18.10
CA LYS A 138 5.45 -4.93 19.53
C LYS A 138 4.96 -3.52 19.81
N ASP A 139 4.43 -3.30 20.99
CA ASP A 139 4.02 -1.98 21.50
C ASP A 139 2.92 -1.28 20.70
N MET A 140 2.08 -2.04 19.96
CA MET A 140 1.02 -1.48 19.13
C MET A 140 0.06 -0.60 19.94
N GLU A 141 -0.33 -1.04 21.14
CA GLU A 141 -1.24 -0.33 22.03
C GLU A 141 -0.64 0.99 22.50
N ALA A 142 0.58 0.97 23.03
CA ALA A 142 1.29 2.18 23.46
C ALA A 142 1.55 3.18 22.31
N ARG A 143 1.80 2.70 21.10
CA ARG A 143 1.97 3.54 19.91
C ARG A 143 0.66 4.19 19.50
N THR A 144 -0.44 3.41 19.51
CA THR A 144 -1.78 3.91 19.20
C THR A 144 -2.21 4.97 20.21
N GLU A 145 -1.98 4.73 21.51
CA GLU A 145 -2.28 5.70 22.57
C GLU A 145 -1.52 7.03 22.38
N LYS A 146 -0.23 6.97 22.06
CA LYS A 146 0.57 8.17 21.77
C LYS A 146 0.02 8.99 20.60
N ILE A 147 -0.44 8.29 19.53
CA ILE A 147 -1.04 8.93 18.36
C ILE A 147 -2.36 9.59 18.76
N MET A 148 -3.25 8.85 19.44
CA MET A 148 -4.56 9.35 19.87
C MET A 148 -4.42 10.55 20.82
N ALA A 149 -3.51 10.48 21.79
CA ALA A 149 -3.21 11.61 22.69
C ALA A 149 -2.75 12.84 21.92
N LYS A 150 -1.91 12.65 20.87
CA LYS A 150 -1.43 13.74 20.02
C LYS A 150 -2.55 14.33 19.18
N MET A 151 -3.40 13.48 18.56
CA MET A 151 -4.58 13.91 17.79
C MET A 151 -5.50 14.76 18.65
N SER A 152 -5.84 14.29 19.85
CA SER A 152 -6.68 15.02 20.81
C SER A 152 -6.10 16.38 21.18
N ALA A 153 -4.77 16.47 21.41
CA ALA A 153 -4.10 17.71 21.79
C ALA A 153 -4.09 18.79 20.70
N ILE A 154 -4.14 18.37 19.40
CA ILE A 154 -4.14 19.29 18.24
C ILE A 154 -5.53 19.47 17.62
N GLY A 155 -6.54 18.81 18.15
CA GLY A 155 -7.93 18.88 17.68
C GLY A 155 -8.12 18.33 16.26
N VAL A 156 -7.53 17.17 15.99
CA VAL A 156 -7.63 16.41 14.74
C VAL A 156 -8.26 15.05 15.04
#